data_f52529a8c54db093c503e2cd3f0427ac
#
_entry.id   f52529a8c54db093c503e2cd3f0427ac
#
_cell.length_a   1.000
_cell.length_b   1.000
_cell.length_c   1.000
_cell.angle_alpha   90.00
_cell.angle_beta   90.00
_cell.angle_gamma   90.00
#
_symmetry.space_group_name_H-M   'P 1'
#
loop_
_entity.id
_entity.type
_entity.pdbx_description
1 polymer ?
#
loop_
_entity_poly.entity_id
_entity_poly.type
_entity_poly.pdbx_seq_one_letter_code
_entity_poly.pdbx_strand_id
1 'polypeptide(L)' 'MSILTAREREIFNLLIENNTTSDIAKALNISEKTVRNHISNVILKLDVSGRSQAIIELIKLKEIALK' A
#
# COMPACT_ATOMS: atom_id res chain seq x y z
N MET A 1 17.49 -2.03 -3.72
CA MET A 1 16.36 -2.00 -4.64
C MET A 1 15.05 -2.12 -3.84
N SER A 2 14.09 -1.26 -4.13
CA SER A 2 12.82 -1.27 -3.41
C SER A 2 11.94 -2.43 -3.90
N ILE A 3 11.25 -3.10 -2.99
CA ILE A 3 10.28 -4.12 -3.35
C ILE A 3 8.99 -3.49 -3.90
N LEU A 4 8.73 -2.22 -3.56
CA LEU A 4 7.55 -1.51 -4.00
C LEU A 4 7.84 -0.67 -5.24
N THR A 5 6.85 -0.59 -6.15
CA THR A 5 6.87 0.44 -7.17
C THR A 5 6.58 1.78 -6.51
N ALA A 6 6.85 2.89 -7.21
CA ALA A 6 6.56 4.23 -6.69
C ALA A 6 5.08 4.38 -6.36
N ARG A 7 4.19 3.88 -7.21
CA ARG A 7 2.74 3.98 -7.01
C ARG A 7 2.30 3.14 -5.81
N GLU A 8 2.86 1.95 -5.65
CA GLU A 8 2.54 1.10 -4.50
C GLU A 8 2.95 1.79 -3.19
N ARG A 9 4.11 2.41 -3.18
CA ARG A 9 4.59 3.17 -2.02
C ARG A 9 3.66 4.32 -1.67
N GLU A 10 3.22 5.09 -2.67
CA GLU A 10 2.27 6.17 -2.45
C GLU A 10 0.99 5.67 -1.79
N ILE A 11 0.46 4.56 -2.30
CA ILE A 11 -0.78 3.96 -1.79
C ILE A 11 -0.61 3.52 -0.34
N PHE A 12 0.47 2.81 -0.03
CA PHE A 12 0.69 2.33 1.34
C PHE A 12 1.00 3.46 2.31
N ASN A 13 1.68 4.52 1.87
CA ASN A 13 1.88 5.70 2.70
C ASN A 13 0.55 6.35 3.08
N LEU A 14 -0.39 6.40 2.13
CA LEU A 14 -1.73 6.94 2.41
C LEU A 14 -2.54 6.00 3.31
N LEU A 15 -2.38 4.68 3.13
CA LEU A 15 -3.06 3.70 3.99
C LEU A 15 -2.67 3.85 5.46
N ILE A 16 -1.39 4.01 5.74
CA ILE A 16 -0.93 4.15 7.12
C ILE A 16 -1.32 5.51 7.74
N GLU A 17 -1.75 6.46 6.91
CA GLU A 17 -2.30 7.74 7.37
C GLU A 17 -3.81 7.67 7.56
N ASN A 18 -4.36 6.47 7.63
CA ASN A 18 -5.77 6.21 7.90
C ASN A 18 -6.72 6.64 6.78
N ASN A 19 -6.24 6.60 5.54
CA ASN A 19 -7.08 6.87 4.37
C ASN A 19 -7.78 5.58 3.91
N THR A 20 -9.03 5.72 3.46
CA THR A 20 -9.77 4.62 2.85
C THR A 20 -9.33 4.45 1.39
N THR A 21 -9.70 3.32 0.76
CA THR A 21 -9.44 3.13 -0.67
C THR A 21 -10.11 4.23 -1.50
N SER A 22 -11.28 4.71 -1.06
CA SER A 22 -11.97 5.82 -1.73
C SER A 22 -11.15 7.12 -1.64
N ASP A 23 -10.62 7.42 -0.45
CA ASP A 23 -9.77 8.60 -0.24
C ASP A 23 -8.53 8.56 -1.13
N ILE A 24 -7.88 7.39 -1.18
CA ILE A 24 -6.66 7.20 -1.96
C ILE A 24 -6.94 7.35 -3.45
N ALA A 25 -8.05 6.76 -3.91
CA ALA A 25 -8.46 6.87 -5.31
C ALA A 25 -8.65 8.32 -5.72
N LYS A 26 -9.30 9.12 -4.87
CA LYS A 26 -9.51 10.54 -5.12
C LYS A 26 -8.18 11.31 -5.11
N ALA A 27 -7.34 11.04 -4.11
CA ALA A 27 -6.06 11.73 -3.97
C ALA A 27 -5.14 11.48 -5.16
N LEU A 28 -5.14 10.27 -5.70
CA LEU A 28 -4.26 9.88 -6.80
C LEU A 28 -4.94 9.96 -8.17
N ASN A 29 -6.21 10.31 -8.20
CA ASN A 29 -7.00 10.42 -9.43
C ASN A 29 -7.02 9.10 -10.22
N ILE A 30 -7.28 8.00 -9.51
CA ILE A 30 -7.42 6.65 -10.08
C ILE A 30 -8.68 6.01 -9.50
N SER A 31 -9.09 4.86 -10.04
CA SER A 31 -10.28 4.16 -9.55
C SER A 31 -9.95 3.41 -8.26
N GLU A 32 -10.99 3.15 -7.44
CA GLU A 32 -10.83 2.32 -6.25
C GLU A 32 -10.38 0.91 -6.62
N LYS A 33 -10.86 0.39 -7.76
CA LYS A 33 -10.44 -0.91 -8.25
C LYS A 33 -8.93 -0.95 -8.48
N THR A 34 -8.38 0.12 -9.08
CA THR A 34 -6.95 0.23 -9.32
C THR A 34 -6.17 0.27 -8.00
N VAL A 35 -6.69 1.03 -7.00
CA VAL A 35 -6.09 1.05 -5.66
C VAL A 35 -6.06 -0.36 -5.07
N ARG A 36 -7.19 -1.07 -5.09
CA ARG A 36 -7.28 -2.43 -4.55
C ARG A 36 -6.35 -3.39 -5.29
N ASN A 37 -6.21 -3.24 -6.60
CA ASN A 37 -5.29 -4.07 -7.38
C ASN A 37 -3.84 -3.88 -6.94
N HIS A 38 -3.43 -2.63 -6.72
CA HIS A 38 -2.08 -2.35 -6.22
C HIS A 38 -1.85 -2.96 -4.85
N ILE A 39 -2.84 -2.84 -3.95
CA ILE A 39 -2.75 -3.42 -2.61
C ILE A 39 -2.63 -4.94 -2.69
N SER A 40 -3.46 -5.58 -3.51
CA SER A 40 -3.43 -7.03 -3.71
C SER A 40 -2.10 -7.51 -4.25
N ASN A 41 -1.52 -6.77 -5.20
CA ASN A 41 -0.23 -7.11 -5.78
C ASN A 41 0.88 -7.07 -4.72
N VAL A 42 0.83 -6.11 -3.81
CA VAL A 42 1.81 -6.01 -2.71
C VAL A 42 1.64 -7.19 -1.75
N ILE A 43 0.40 -7.53 -1.40
CA ILE A 43 0.10 -8.67 -0.53
C ILE A 43 0.68 -9.96 -1.13
N LEU A 44 0.48 -10.19 -2.42
CA LEU A 44 1.02 -11.35 -3.12
C LEU A 44 2.55 -11.32 -3.16
N LYS A 45 3.11 -10.17 -3.45
CA LYS A 45 4.56 -9.97 -3.55
C LYS A 45 5.26 -10.26 -2.23
N LEU A 46 4.64 -9.89 -1.11
CA LEU A 46 5.18 -10.10 0.24
C LEU A 46 4.85 -11.48 0.80
N ASP A 47 3.97 -12.22 0.14
CA ASP A 47 3.50 -13.53 0.60
C ASP A 47 2.93 -13.46 2.02
N VAL A 48 2.04 -12.50 2.25
CA VAL A 48 1.37 -12.30 3.54
C VAL A 48 -0.13 -12.54 3.41
N SER A 49 -0.83 -12.64 4.54
CA SER A 49 -2.24 -13.03 4.56
C SER A 49 -3.20 -11.89 4.26
N GLY A 50 -2.78 -10.65 4.40
CA GLY A 50 -3.66 -9.52 4.14
C GLY A 50 -2.99 -8.18 4.33
N ARG A 51 -3.81 -7.12 4.26
CA ARG A 51 -3.36 -5.73 4.26
C ARG A 51 -2.57 -5.35 5.52
N SER A 52 -3.08 -5.72 6.69
CA SER A 52 -2.41 -5.41 7.96
C SER A 52 -1.04 -6.07 8.05
N GLN A 53 -0.94 -7.33 7.63
CA GLN A 53 0.32 -8.06 7.59
C GLN A 53 1.29 -7.41 6.62
N ALA A 54 0.79 -6.93 5.48
CA ALA A 54 1.62 -6.24 4.49
C ALA A 54 2.22 -4.97 5.08
N ILE A 55 1.41 -4.19 5.79
CA ILE A 55 1.88 -2.94 6.43
C ILE A 55 2.99 -3.24 7.44
N ILE A 56 2.78 -4.24 8.30
CA ILE A 56 3.77 -4.63 9.29
C ILE A 56 5.08 -5.04 8.62
N GLU A 57 4.99 -5.87 7.58
CA GLU A 57 6.17 -6.34 6.87
C GLU A 57 6.93 -5.18 6.19
N LEU A 58 6.20 -4.26 5.58
CA LEU A 58 6.82 -3.10 4.92
C LEU A 58 7.53 -2.19 5.91
N ILE A 59 6.98 -2.05 7.12
CA ILE A 59 7.63 -1.28 8.18
C ILE A 59 8.93 -1.97 8.60
N LYS A 60 8.90 -3.29 8.78
CA LYS A 60 10.08 -4.08 9.14
C LYS A 60 11.18 -3.95 8.09
N LEU A 61 10.78 -3.92 6.81
CA LEU A 61 11.71 -3.79 5.70
C LEU A 61 12.15 -2.34 5.46
N LYS A 62 11.62 -1.41 6.24
CA LYS A 62 11.87 0.03 6.12
C LYS A 62 11.46 0.60 4.76
N GLU A 63 10.47 -0.05 4.12
CA GLU A 63 9.90 0.43 2.85
C GLU A 63 8.93 1.58 3.08
N ILE A 64 8.25 1.57 4.23
CA ILE A 64 7.38 2.66 4.69
C ILE A 64 7.68 2.93 6.16
N ALA A 65 7.29 4.09 6.64
CA ALA A 65 7.51 4.48 8.02
C ALA A 65 6.28 5.14 8.61
N LEU A 66 6.01 4.83 9.87
CA LEU A 66 4.97 5.53 10.63
C LEU A 66 5.50 6.92 11.00
N LYS A 67 4.63 7.91 10.88
CA LYS A 67 4.96 9.29 11.24
C LYS A 67 4.55 9.60 12.67
#